data_9d5fbf40bf224180bf75cf8b7a1dcce3
#
_entry.id   9d5fbf40bf224180bf75cf8b7a1dcce3
#
_cell.length_a   1.000
_cell.length_b   1.000
_cell.length_c   1.000
_cell.angle_alpha   90.00
_cell.angle_beta   90.00
_cell.angle_gamma   90.00
#
_symmetry.space_group_name_H-M   'P 1'
#
loop_
_entity.id
_entity.type
_entity.pdbx_description
1 polymer ?
#
loop_
_entity_poly.entity_id
_entity_poly.type
_entity_poly.pdbx_seq_one_letter_code
_entity_poly.pdbx_strand_id
1 'polypeptide(L)'
;MNNFSLRLISSLILAPAFLYLVFVNNIFFIILLLSVLLISLYELKFLFIANKINFLLMIFLVTLFVLSFYNLRGSGDLDFYYLVWIVTIVWLSDIGGFFVGRFFGGPKLSKWSPNKTISGFVGSLAVSQMAFYVIFLATKDASFSYKFLIIQIFICVSSVFGDLFFSYIKRKNNIKDYSNIIPGHGGLLDRIDGLIFAIIFASIFKISHVY
;
A
#
# COMPACT_ATOMS: atom_id res chain seq x y z
N MET A 1 -20.65 11.69 16.30
CA MET A 1 -19.88 10.43 16.30
C MET A 1 -18.43 10.75 16.61
N ASN A 2 -17.80 9.96 17.49
CA ASN A 2 -16.38 10.16 17.79
C ASN A 2 -15.53 9.77 16.58
N ASN A 3 -14.39 10.46 16.37
CA ASN A 3 -13.48 10.17 15.25
C ASN A 3 -13.05 8.69 15.17
N PHE A 4 -13.04 7.98 16.30
CA PHE A 4 -12.72 6.56 16.36
C PHE A 4 -13.83 5.70 15.73
N SER A 5 -15.11 5.96 16.05
CA SER A 5 -16.23 5.20 15.48
C SER A 5 -16.37 5.41 13.97
N LEU A 6 -16.12 6.64 13.47
CA LEU A 6 -16.08 6.91 12.03
C LEU A 6 -14.98 6.12 11.32
N ARG A 7 -13.79 6.05 11.91
CA ARG A 7 -12.67 5.26 11.37
C ARG A 7 -12.99 3.77 11.33
N LEU A 8 -13.58 3.24 12.39
CA LEU A 8 -13.92 1.82 12.46
C LEU A 8 -14.98 1.45 11.42
N ILE A 9 -16.03 2.26 11.28
CA ILE A 9 -17.09 2.02 10.29
C ILE A 9 -16.52 2.12 8.85
N SER A 10 -15.77 3.15 8.54
CA SER A 10 -15.22 3.32 7.18
C SER A 10 -14.24 2.20 6.82
N SER A 11 -13.39 1.73 7.74
CA SER A 11 -12.49 0.59 7.46
C SER A 11 -13.25 -0.72 7.29
N LEU A 12 -14.30 -0.98 8.09
CA LEU A 12 -15.13 -2.17 7.97
C LEU A 12 -15.93 -2.24 6.66
N ILE A 13 -16.20 -1.10 6.04
CA ILE A 13 -16.90 -1.05 4.74
C ILE A 13 -15.87 -1.07 3.60
N LEU A 14 -14.84 -0.24 3.66
CA LEU A 14 -13.90 -0.04 2.55
C LEU A 14 -13.00 -1.25 2.30
N ALA A 15 -12.53 -1.94 3.34
CA ALA A 15 -11.64 -3.08 3.16
C ALA A 15 -12.34 -4.29 2.48
N PRO A 16 -13.55 -4.73 2.93
CA PRO A 16 -14.28 -5.77 2.21
C PRO A 16 -14.71 -5.34 0.80
N ALA A 17 -15.13 -4.06 0.62
CA ALA A 17 -15.51 -3.55 -0.69
C ALA A 17 -14.31 -3.55 -1.67
N PHE A 18 -13.14 -3.14 -1.21
CA PHE A 18 -11.90 -3.20 -1.99
C PHE A 18 -11.59 -4.64 -2.41
N LEU A 19 -11.57 -5.58 -1.46
CA LEU A 19 -11.34 -6.99 -1.75
C LEU A 19 -12.38 -7.54 -2.74
N TYR A 20 -13.66 -7.25 -2.52
CA TYR A 20 -14.74 -7.68 -3.42
C TYR A 20 -14.50 -7.18 -4.86
N LEU A 21 -14.21 -5.87 -5.05
CA LEU A 21 -13.99 -5.28 -6.36
C LEU A 21 -12.73 -5.83 -7.05
N VAL A 22 -11.68 -6.15 -6.28
CA VAL A 22 -10.46 -6.77 -6.82
C VAL A 22 -10.73 -8.19 -7.31
N PHE A 23 -11.65 -8.93 -6.65
CA PHE A 23 -11.72 -10.38 -6.79
C PHE A 23 -12.89 -10.89 -7.62
N VAL A 24 -13.99 -10.13 -7.76
CA VAL A 24 -15.23 -10.65 -8.37
C VAL A 24 -15.11 -10.84 -9.88
N ASN A 25 -14.74 -9.83 -10.64
CA ASN A 25 -14.47 -9.96 -12.06
C ASN A 25 -13.66 -8.78 -12.62
N ASN A 26 -13.24 -8.91 -13.89
CA ASN A 26 -12.39 -7.91 -14.54
C ASN A 26 -13.06 -6.53 -14.69
N ILE A 27 -14.38 -6.48 -14.92
CA ILE A 27 -15.10 -5.21 -15.09
C ILE A 27 -15.08 -4.40 -13.81
N PHE A 28 -15.43 -5.02 -12.67
CA PHE A 28 -15.40 -4.34 -11.37
C PHE A 28 -14.00 -3.91 -10.95
N PHE A 29 -12.98 -4.73 -11.29
CA PHE A 29 -11.60 -4.37 -11.06
C PHE A 29 -11.16 -3.16 -11.89
N ILE A 30 -11.54 -3.09 -13.17
CA ILE A 30 -11.27 -1.93 -14.02
C ILE A 30 -11.97 -0.68 -13.48
N ILE A 31 -13.22 -0.79 -13.04
CA ILE A 31 -13.95 0.31 -12.42
C ILE A 31 -13.22 0.79 -11.15
N LEU A 32 -12.73 -0.12 -10.32
CA LEU A 32 -11.92 0.21 -9.16
C LEU A 32 -10.66 1.01 -9.57
N LEU A 33 -9.89 0.52 -10.54
CA LEU A 33 -8.68 1.20 -10.99
C LEU A 33 -8.95 2.60 -11.57
N LEU A 34 -10.02 2.73 -12.35
CA LEU A 34 -10.44 4.03 -12.88
C LEU A 34 -10.88 4.98 -11.76
N SER A 35 -11.62 4.48 -10.77
CA SER A 35 -12.03 5.30 -9.62
C SER A 35 -10.83 5.75 -8.79
N VAL A 36 -9.85 4.87 -8.55
CA VAL A 36 -8.60 5.22 -7.87
C VAL A 36 -7.86 6.30 -8.65
N LEU A 37 -7.74 6.17 -9.97
CA LEU A 37 -7.08 7.18 -10.81
C LEU A 37 -7.79 8.54 -10.74
N LEU A 38 -9.12 8.57 -10.92
CA LEU A 38 -9.90 9.81 -10.90
C LEU A 38 -9.87 10.51 -9.53
N ILE A 39 -10.03 9.75 -8.44
CA ILE A 39 -9.96 10.30 -7.08
C ILE A 39 -8.55 10.84 -6.81
N SER A 40 -7.50 10.10 -7.20
CA SER A 40 -6.12 10.56 -7.03
C SER A 40 -5.83 11.84 -7.80
N LEU A 41 -6.32 11.98 -9.04
CA LEU A 41 -6.21 13.23 -9.82
C LEU A 41 -6.91 14.41 -9.11
N TYR A 42 -8.09 14.16 -8.56
CA TYR A 42 -8.80 15.15 -7.77
C TYR A 42 -8.02 15.57 -6.52
N GLU A 43 -7.44 14.62 -5.79
CA GLU A 43 -6.64 14.89 -4.60
C GLU A 43 -5.33 15.62 -4.91
N LEU A 44 -4.75 15.38 -6.07
CA LEU A 44 -3.50 16.01 -6.48
C LEU A 44 -3.70 17.41 -7.12
N LYS A 45 -4.93 17.84 -7.39
CA LYS A 45 -5.20 19.13 -8.07
C LYS A 45 -4.52 20.33 -7.44
N PHE A 46 -4.38 20.35 -6.09
CA PHE A 46 -3.71 21.46 -5.41
C PHE A 46 -2.20 21.52 -5.72
N LEU A 47 -1.54 20.36 -5.95
CA LEU A 47 -0.13 20.32 -6.33
C LEU A 47 0.12 20.93 -7.71
N PHE A 48 -0.86 20.90 -8.61
CA PHE A 48 -0.75 21.52 -9.92
C PHE A 48 -0.45 23.02 -9.82
N ILE A 49 -1.04 23.68 -8.84
CA ILE A 49 -0.84 25.12 -8.58
C ILE A 49 0.42 25.33 -7.72
N ALA A 50 0.62 24.51 -6.68
CA ALA A 50 1.70 24.71 -5.71
C ALA A 50 3.06 24.29 -6.24
N ASN A 51 3.16 23.13 -6.91
CA ASN A 51 4.42 22.59 -7.44
C ASN A 51 4.17 21.61 -8.58
N LYS A 52 4.33 22.08 -9.82
CA LYS A 52 4.09 21.29 -11.04
C LYS A 52 4.98 20.03 -11.13
N ILE A 53 6.22 20.08 -10.64
CA ILE A 53 7.12 18.92 -10.67
C ILE A 53 6.60 17.83 -9.74
N ASN A 54 6.22 18.19 -8.51
CA ASN A 54 5.62 17.24 -7.59
C ASN A 54 4.31 16.66 -8.13
N PHE A 55 3.49 17.49 -8.79
CA PHE A 55 2.25 17.06 -9.43
C PHE A 55 2.52 16.01 -10.53
N LEU A 56 3.44 16.28 -11.46
CA LEU A 56 3.79 15.36 -12.54
C LEU A 56 4.37 14.05 -12.00
N LEU A 57 5.25 14.13 -11.01
CA LEU A 57 5.82 12.95 -10.35
C LEU A 57 4.74 12.08 -9.70
N MET A 58 3.80 12.70 -8.98
CA MET A 58 2.73 11.97 -8.31
C MET A 58 1.75 11.34 -9.29
N ILE A 59 1.38 12.04 -10.38
CA ILE A 59 0.56 11.45 -11.45
C ILE A 59 1.29 10.27 -12.09
N PHE A 60 2.58 10.42 -12.39
CA PHE A 60 3.38 9.32 -12.94
C PHE A 60 3.35 8.08 -12.03
N LEU A 61 3.56 8.27 -10.72
CA LEU A 61 3.51 7.16 -9.74
C LEU A 61 2.13 6.52 -9.67
N VAL A 62 1.04 7.30 -9.63
CA VAL A 62 -0.33 6.78 -9.60
C VAL A 62 -0.66 6.02 -10.90
N THR A 63 -0.26 6.56 -12.05
CA THR A 63 -0.46 5.88 -13.34
C THR A 63 0.31 4.56 -13.40
N LEU A 64 1.57 4.59 -12.99
CA LEU A 64 2.41 3.39 -12.92
C LEU A 64 1.83 2.35 -11.96
N PHE A 65 1.30 2.77 -10.81
CA PHE A 65 0.58 1.90 -9.87
C PHE A 65 -0.63 1.24 -10.52
N VAL A 66 -1.49 2.01 -11.20
CA VAL A 66 -2.69 1.47 -11.87
C VAL A 66 -2.31 0.43 -12.93
N LEU A 67 -1.30 0.72 -13.76
CA LEU A 67 -0.80 -0.22 -14.78
C LEU A 67 -0.19 -1.48 -14.14
N SER A 68 0.62 -1.30 -13.09
CA SER A 68 1.24 -2.41 -12.36
C SER A 68 0.19 -3.29 -11.67
N PHE A 69 -0.83 -2.66 -11.07
CA PHE A 69 -1.91 -3.37 -10.40
C PHE A 69 -2.74 -4.18 -11.39
N TYR A 70 -3.06 -3.59 -12.54
CA TYR A 70 -3.74 -4.31 -13.62
C TYR A 70 -2.94 -5.53 -14.10
N ASN A 71 -1.64 -5.36 -14.32
CA ASN A 71 -0.75 -6.44 -14.74
C ASN A 71 -0.62 -7.56 -13.69
N LEU A 72 -0.51 -7.19 -12.41
CA LEU A 72 -0.41 -8.16 -11.31
C LEU A 72 -1.68 -8.98 -11.13
N ARG A 73 -2.86 -8.40 -11.35
CA ARG A 73 -4.14 -9.09 -11.24
C ARG A 73 -4.23 -10.28 -12.20
N GLY A 74 -3.63 -10.16 -13.40
CA GLY A 74 -3.57 -11.23 -14.41
C GLY A 74 -4.91 -11.93 -14.67
N SER A 75 -4.85 -13.14 -15.20
CA SER A 75 -6.03 -13.97 -15.47
C SER A 75 -5.95 -15.37 -14.84
N GLY A 76 -4.82 -15.72 -14.26
CA GLY A 76 -4.59 -17.02 -13.62
C GLY A 76 -4.87 -17.02 -12.13
N ASP A 77 -5.19 -18.21 -11.58
CA ASP A 77 -5.42 -18.39 -10.15
C ASP A 77 -4.18 -18.03 -9.32
N LEU A 78 -2.98 -18.33 -9.80
CA LEU A 78 -1.72 -17.97 -9.14
C LEU A 78 -1.52 -16.46 -9.09
N ASP A 79 -1.89 -15.72 -10.14
CA ASP A 79 -1.81 -14.24 -10.15
C ASP A 79 -2.68 -13.63 -9.05
N PHE A 80 -3.86 -14.22 -8.84
CA PHE A 80 -4.77 -13.83 -7.77
C PHE A 80 -4.13 -13.99 -6.38
N TYR A 81 -3.57 -15.17 -6.09
CA TYR A 81 -2.93 -15.42 -4.79
C TYR A 81 -1.68 -14.55 -4.59
N TYR A 82 -0.94 -14.28 -5.66
CA TYR A 82 0.21 -13.38 -5.62
C TYR A 82 -0.21 -11.96 -5.23
N LEU A 83 -1.32 -11.47 -5.79
CA LEU A 83 -1.86 -10.16 -5.44
C LEU A 83 -2.35 -10.10 -3.98
N VAL A 84 -3.07 -11.13 -3.51
CA VAL A 84 -3.50 -11.23 -2.10
C VAL A 84 -2.28 -11.23 -1.18
N TRP A 85 -1.23 -11.94 -1.54
CA TRP A 85 0.00 -12.00 -0.79
C TRP A 85 0.65 -10.61 -0.65
N ILE A 86 0.77 -9.84 -1.76
CA ILE A 86 1.32 -8.49 -1.72
C ILE A 86 0.51 -7.57 -0.81
N VAL A 87 -0.82 -7.57 -0.95
CA VAL A 87 -1.71 -6.76 -0.10
C VAL A 87 -1.57 -7.15 1.36
N THR A 88 -1.47 -8.45 1.65
CA THR A 88 -1.27 -8.96 3.01
C THR A 88 0.07 -8.51 3.59
N ILE A 89 1.16 -8.50 2.79
CA ILE A 89 2.47 -7.97 3.22
C ILE A 89 2.33 -6.51 3.68
N VAL A 90 1.67 -5.68 2.88
CA VAL A 90 1.48 -4.25 3.19
C VAL A 90 0.70 -4.08 4.49
N TRP A 91 -0.44 -4.75 4.63
CA TRP A 91 -1.27 -4.65 5.84
C TRP A 91 -0.54 -5.15 7.10
N LEU A 92 0.14 -6.28 7.01
CA LEU A 92 0.92 -6.81 8.13
C LEU A 92 2.11 -5.92 8.48
N SER A 93 2.74 -5.29 7.46
CA SER A 93 3.78 -4.29 7.66
C SER A 93 3.28 -3.10 8.48
N ASP A 94 2.11 -2.56 8.13
CA ASP A 94 1.52 -1.43 8.86
C ASP A 94 1.12 -1.81 10.28
N ILE A 95 0.51 -2.98 10.46
CA ILE A 95 0.14 -3.53 11.78
C ILE A 95 1.40 -3.72 12.64
N GLY A 96 2.42 -4.40 12.11
CA GLY A 96 3.68 -4.64 12.80
C GLY A 96 4.39 -3.35 13.18
N GLY A 97 4.45 -2.40 12.23
CA GLY A 97 5.04 -1.09 12.43
C GLY A 97 4.36 -0.29 13.52
N PHE A 98 3.03 -0.31 13.55
CA PHE A 98 2.23 0.38 14.55
C PHE A 98 2.39 -0.23 15.95
N PHE A 99 2.18 -1.54 16.09
CA PHE A 99 2.21 -2.19 17.40
C PHE A 99 3.62 -2.20 18.01
N VAL A 100 4.62 -2.63 17.25
CA VAL A 100 6.00 -2.71 17.74
C VAL A 100 6.58 -1.31 17.98
N GLY A 101 6.31 -0.37 17.06
CA GLY A 101 6.75 1.02 17.22
C GLY A 101 6.14 1.71 18.43
N ARG A 102 4.87 1.43 18.73
CA ARG A 102 4.19 1.98 19.91
C ARG A 102 4.65 1.32 21.22
N PHE A 103 4.92 0.01 21.20
CA PHE A 103 5.31 -0.74 22.40
C PHE A 103 6.76 -0.47 22.80
N PHE A 104 7.69 -0.52 21.84
CA PHE A 104 9.13 -0.35 22.09
C PHE A 104 9.60 1.10 21.97
N GLY A 105 8.89 1.94 21.21
CA GLY A 105 9.31 3.33 20.97
C GLY A 105 10.66 3.43 20.27
N GLY A 106 11.46 4.43 20.67
CA GLY A 106 12.84 4.62 20.19
C GLY A 106 13.01 5.74 19.17
N PRO A 107 14.15 5.78 18.47
CA PRO A 107 14.47 6.84 17.51
C PRO A 107 13.46 6.90 16.37
N LYS A 108 13.17 8.11 15.92
CA LYS A 108 12.25 8.35 14.79
C LYS A 108 12.89 7.88 13.49
N LEU A 109 12.11 7.21 12.64
CA LEU A 109 12.56 6.73 11.35
C LEU A 109 12.80 7.90 10.36
N SER A 110 11.96 8.96 10.44
CA SER A 110 12.07 10.12 9.58
C SER A 110 11.52 11.38 10.27
N LYS A 111 12.08 12.54 9.95
CA LYS A 111 11.56 13.85 10.37
C LYS A 111 10.21 14.20 9.72
N TRP A 112 9.88 13.59 8.59
CA TRP A 112 8.65 13.83 7.83
C TRP A 112 7.45 13.06 8.38
N SER A 113 7.72 11.92 9.05
CA SER A 113 6.72 11.08 9.69
C SER A 113 7.11 10.81 11.16
N PRO A 114 6.85 11.77 12.07
CA PRO A 114 7.37 11.73 13.45
C PRO A 114 6.80 10.59 14.30
N ASN A 115 5.75 9.93 13.84
CA ASN A 115 5.13 8.79 14.54
C ASN A 115 5.76 7.44 14.16
N LYS A 116 6.60 7.39 13.11
CA LYS A 116 7.31 6.18 12.72
C LYS A 116 8.66 6.08 13.43
N THR A 117 8.92 4.91 14.01
CA THR A 117 10.16 4.60 14.76
C THR A 117 10.98 3.52 14.05
N ILE A 118 12.27 3.43 14.36
CA ILE A 118 13.15 2.36 13.87
C ILE A 118 12.68 1.01 14.40
N SER A 119 12.26 0.91 15.67
CA SER A 119 11.65 -0.31 16.23
C SER A 119 10.40 -0.72 15.45
N GLY A 120 9.55 0.25 15.07
CA GLY A 120 8.39 0.01 14.20
C GLY A 120 8.79 -0.56 12.84
N PHE A 121 9.85 -0.04 12.22
CA PHE A 121 10.35 -0.58 10.95
C PHE A 121 10.80 -2.04 11.07
N VAL A 122 11.52 -2.39 12.15
CA VAL A 122 11.88 -3.79 12.44
C VAL A 122 10.63 -4.64 12.65
N GLY A 123 9.63 -4.10 13.36
CA GLY A 123 8.32 -4.75 13.54
C GLY A 123 7.57 -4.97 12.23
N SER A 124 7.61 -4.00 11.31
CA SER A 124 7.06 -4.16 9.95
C SER A 124 7.70 -5.34 9.21
N LEU A 125 9.03 -5.43 9.23
CA LEU A 125 9.77 -6.52 8.60
C LEU A 125 9.44 -7.88 9.23
N ALA A 126 9.38 -7.96 10.56
CA ALA A 126 9.13 -9.22 11.26
C ALA A 126 7.69 -9.73 11.04
N VAL A 127 6.70 -8.86 11.23
CA VAL A 127 5.28 -9.25 11.16
C VAL A 127 4.85 -9.51 9.71
N SER A 128 5.37 -8.76 8.74
CA SER A 128 5.06 -8.98 7.32
C SER A 128 5.45 -10.39 6.85
N GLN A 129 6.46 -11.04 7.47
CA GLN A 129 6.85 -12.41 7.11
C GLN A 129 5.71 -13.43 7.29
N MET A 130 4.72 -13.13 8.11
CA MET A 130 3.53 -13.99 8.25
C MET A 130 2.70 -14.09 6.97
N ALA A 131 2.83 -13.13 6.03
CA ALA A 131 2.16 -13.21 4.73
C ALA A 131 2.60 -14.42 3.88
N PHE A 132 3.74 -15.03 4.20
CA PHE A 132 4.18 -16.27 3.56
C PHE A 132 3.12 -17.38 3.62
N TYR A 133 2.36 -17.46 4.72
CA TYR A 133 1.30 -18.45 4.87
C TYR A 133 0.21 -18.33 3.79
N VAL A 134 -0.02 -17.15 3.23
CA VAL A 134 -1.00 -16.95 2.13
C VAL A 134 -0.57 -17.73 0.89
N ILE A 135 0.69 -17.63 0.49
CA ILE A 135 1.23 -18.38 -0.66
C ILE A 135 1.29 -19.88 -0.35
N PHE A 136 1.75 -20.25 0.84
CA PHE A 136 1.80 -21.64 1.26
C PHE A 136 0.44 -22.34 1.19
N LEU A 137 -0.62 -21.70 1.69
CA LEU A 137 -1.97 -22.25 1.64
C LEU A 137 -2.52 -22.34 0.21
N ALA A 138 -2.12 -21.43 -0.66
CA ALA A 138 -2.57 -21.35 -2.05
C ALA A 138 -1.93 -22.44 -2.92
N THR A 139 -0.62 -22.61 -2.81
CA THR A 139 0.15 -23.53 -3.67
C THR A 139 0.19 -24.95 -3.13
N LYS A 140 -0.06 -25.14 -1.83
CA LYS A 140 0.14 -26.40 -1.09
C LYS A 140 1.56 -26.98 -1.27
N ASP A 141 2.46 -26.18 -1.79
CA ASP A 141 3.84 -26.56 -2.04
C ASP A 141 4.69 -26.20 -0.82
N ALA A 142 5.23 -27.23 -0.16
CA ALA A 142 6.11 -27.06 0.98
C ALA A 142 7.54 -26.68 0.59
N SER A 143 7.83 -26.52 -0.71
CA SER A 143 9.13 -26.03 -1.15
C SER A 143 9.29 -24.56 -0.77
N PHE A 144 9.70 -24.34 0.47
CA PHE A 144 10.03 -23.04 1.02
C PHE A 144 11.17 -22.44 0.21
N SER A 145 10.83 -21.62 -0.78
CA SER A 145 11.86 -20.92 -1.55
C SER A 145 12.30 -19.68 -0.79
N TYR A 146 13.56 -19.61 -0.39
CA TYR A 146 14.18 -18.40 0.18
C TYR A 146 13.98 -17.17 -0.71
N LYS A 147 13.73 -17.36 -2.01
CA LYS A 147 13.40 -16.28 -2.95
C LYS A 147 12.14 -15.51 -2.54
N PHE A 148 11.08 -16.20 -2.13
CA PHE A 148 9.85 -15.56 -1.66
C PHE A 148 10.06 -14.71 -0.41
N LEU A 149 10.87 -15.17 0.54
CA LEU A 149 11.21 -14.39 1.72
C LEU A 149 11.97 -13.11 1.37
N ILE A 150 12.94 -13.21 0.46
CA ILE A 150 13.70 -12.06 0.00
C ILE A 150 12.77 -11.05 -0.70
N ILE A 151 11.92 -11.51 -1.63
CA ILE A 151 10.96 -10.66 -2.33
C ILE A 151 10.02 -9.98 -1.32
N GLN A 152 9.53 -10.72 -0.34
CA GLN A 152 8.64 -10.22 0.71
C GLN A 152 9.29 -9.10 1.54
N ILE A 153 10.56 -9.25 1.91
CA ILE A 153 11.33 -8.19 2.58
C ILE A 153 11.41 -6.94 1.70
N PHE A 154 11.71 -7.08 0.42
CA PHE A 154 11.80 -5.96 -0.50
C PHE A 154 10.44 -5.28 -0.72
N ILE A 155 9.35 -6.03 -0.83
CA ILE A 155 7.98 -5.46 -0.92
C ILE A 155 7.64 -4.69 0.35
N CYS A 156 7.95 -5.24 1.53
CA CYS A 156 7.74 -4.56 2.81
C CYS A 156 8.54 -3.25 2.92
N VAL A 157 9.83 -3.28 2.59
CA VAL A 157 10.69 -2.09 2.56
C VAL A 157 10.15 -1.04 1.59
N SER A 158 9.71 -1.49 0.42
CA SER A 158 9.12 -0.63 -0.62
C SER A 158 7.83 0.06 -0.12
N SER A 159 6.97 -0.68 0.59
CA SER A 159 5.76 -0.13 1.22
C SER A 159 6.09 0.96 2.25
N VAL A 160 7.02 0.67 3.19
CA VAL A 160 7.44 1.64 4.20
C VAL A 160 8.07 2.88 3.57
N PHE A 161 8.89 2.69 2.52
CA PHE A 161 9.47 3.80 1.77
C PHE A 161 8.39 4.64 1.09
N GLY A 162 7.39 4.02 0.48
CA GLY A 162 6.24 4.69 -0.14
C GLY A 162 5.54 5.64 0.81
N ASP A 163 5.13 5.16 1.99
CA ASP A 163 4.49 5.97 3.01
C ASP A 163 5.40 7.15 3.47
N LEU A 164 6.70 6.91 3.66
CA LEU A 164 7.65 7.99 3.98
C LEU A 164 7.77 9.00 2.85
N PHE A 165 7.79 8.56 1.60
CA PHE A 165 7.86 9.42 0.43
C PHE A 165 6.62 10.30 0.27
N PHE A 166 5.41 9.72 0.39
CA PHE A 166 4.16 10.49 0.37
C PHE A 166 4.08 11.46 1.55
N SER A 167 4.54 11.05 2.74
CA SER A 167 4.64 11.93 3.91
C SER A 167 5.59 13.09 3.64
N TYR A 168 6.74 12.86 3.00
CA TYR A 168 7.67 13.93 2.58
C TYR A 168 7.00 14.93 1.64
N ILE A 169 6.32 14.46 0.57
CA ILE A 169 5.62 15.32 -0.38
C ILE A 169 4.55 16.17 0.33
N LYS A 170 3.77 15.58 1.23
CA LYS A 170 2.77 16.30 2.03
C LYS A 170 3.40 17.42 2.84
N ARG A 171 4.45 17.14 3.62
CA ARG A 171 5.11 18.14 4.46
C ARG A 171 5.80 19.24 3.66
N LYS A 172 6.42 18.89 2.53
CA LYS A 172 7.03 19.86 1.62
C LYS A 172 6.01 20.87 1.06
N ASN A 173 4.75 20.46 0.91
CA ASN A 173 3.67 21.32 0.43
C ASN A 173 2.77 21.86 1.57
N ASN A 174 3.22 21.78 2.85
CA ASN A 174 2.54 22.28 4.03
C ASN A 174 1.12 21.70 4.24
N ILE A 175 0.88 20.47 3.79
CA ILE A 175 -0.36 19.73 4.05
C ILE A 175 -0.12 18.54 4.96
N LYS A 176 -1.18 18.10 5.61
CA LYS A 176 -1.17 16.89 6.44
C LYS A 176 -1.77 15.71 5.70
N ASP A 177 -2.89 15.88 5.07
CA ASP A 177 -3.65 14.89 4.33
C ASP A 177 -3.96 15.44 2.94
N TYR A 178 -4.08 14.59 1.92
CA TYR A 178 -4.37 15.02 0.54
C TYR A 178 -5.81 15.52 0.38
N SER A 179 -6.76 14.95 1.14
CA SER A 179 -8.16 15.36 1.15
C SER A 179 -8.86 14.85 2.42
N ASN A 180 -10.18 15.10 2.50
CA ASN A 180 -11.05 14.55 3.54
C ASN A 180 -12.17 13.70 2.92
N ILE A 181 -11.94 13.06 1.77
CA ILE A 181 -12.94 12.27 1.04
C ILE A 181 -13.39 11.08 1.87
N ILE A 182 -12.45 10.41 2.58
CA ILE A 182 -12.77 9.27 3.43
C ILE A 182 -13.04 9.75 4.86
N PRO A 183 -14.29 9.68 5.36
CA PRO A 183 -14.65 10.18 6.68
C PRO A 183 -13.78 9.58 7.78
N GLY A 184 -13.09 10.42 8.55
CA GLY A 184 -12.18 10.04 9.63
C GLY A 184 -10.82 9.49 9.20
N HIS A 185 -10.59 9.26 7.89
CA HIS A 185 -9.35 8.68 7.37
C HIS A 185 -8.50 9.61 6.49
N GLY A 186 -9.04 10.75 6.04
CA GLY A 186 -8.33 11.64 5.11
C GLY A 186 -8.60 11.30 3.65
N GLY A 187 -7.60 11.40 2.79
CA GLY A 187 -7.69 11.07 1.38
C GLY A 187 -7.50 9.60 1.05
N LEU A 188 -7.83 9.24 -0.19
CA LEU A 188 -7.53 7.92 -0.76
C LEU A 188 -6.03 7.69 -0.85
N LEU A 189 -5.28 8.69 -1.35
CA LEU A 189 -3.81 8.63 -1.44
C LEU A 189 -3.15 8.44 -0.07
N ASP A 190 -3.78 8.93 1.03
CA ASP A 190 -3.31 8.72 2.39
C ASP A 190 -3.50 7.28 2.88
N ARG A 191 -4.22 6.44 2.14
CA ARG A 191 -4.51 5.04 2.47
C ARG A 191 -3.78 4.03 1.60
N ILE A 192 -3.37 4.44 0.41
CA ILE A 192 -2.71 3.55 -0.55
C ILE A 192 -1.24 3.93 -0.80
N ASP A 193 -0.70 4.91 -0.08
CA ASP A 193 0.67 5.43 -0.25
C ASP A 193 1.74 4.32 -0.18
N GLY A 194 1.71 3.47 0.83
CA GLY A 194 2.58 2.29 0.92
C GLY A 194 2.27 1.23 -0.15
N LEU A 195 0.98 1.02 -0.44
CA LEU A 195 0.55 0.05 -1.43
C LEU A 195 1.01 0.42 -2.85
N ILE A 196 1.05 1.71 -3.19
CA ILE A 196 1.53 2.20 -4.50
C ILE A 196 2.94 1.68 -4.77
N PHE A 197 3.88 1.88 -3.86
CA PHE A 197 5.26 1.44 -4.04
C PHE A 197 5.39 -0.08 -3.99
N ALA A 198 4.67 -0.76 -3.11
CA ALA A 198 4.67 -2.21 -3.00
C ALA A 198 4.21 -2.88 -4.31
N ILE A 199 3.12 -2.42 -4.91
CA ILE A 199 2.57 -2.95 -6.17
C ILE A 199 3.50 -2.68 -7.35
N ILE A 200 4.03 -1.45 -7.47
CA ILE A 200 4.99 -1.11 -8.52
C ILE A 200 6.22 -2.01 -8.42
N PHE A 201 6.76 -2.16 -7.22
CA PHE A 201 7.95 -2.98 -7.00
C PHE A 201 7.69 -4.46 -7.27
N ALA A 202 6.57 -5.00 -6.77
CA ALA A 202 6.17 -6.39 -7.00
C ALA A 202 5.97 -6.71 -8.49
N SER A 203 5.48 -5.76 -9.29
CA SER A 203 5.29 -5.95 -10.73
C SER A 203 6.61 -6.18 -11.48
N ILE A 204 7.71 -5.63 -11.00
CA ILE A 204 9.05 -5.84 -11.58
C ILE A 204 9.46 -7.30 -11.42
N PHE A 205 9.19 -7.93 -10.26
CA PHE A 205 9.50 -9.35 -10.05
C PHE A 205 8.62 -10.26 -10.89
N LYS A 206 7.35 -9.90 -11.11
CA LYS A 206 6.47 -10.66 -12.02
C LYS A 206 7.00 -10.63 -13.45
N ILE A 207 7.45 -9.49 -13.94
CA ILE A 207 8.01 -9.34 -15.29
C ILE A 207 9.31 -10.14 -15.44
N SER A 208 10.13 -10.23 -14.39
CA SER A 208 11.40 -10.96 -14.42
C SER A 208 11.27 -12.47 -14.24
N HIS A 209 10.05 -13.01 -14.17
CA HIS A 209 9.79 -14.45 -13.96
C HIS A 209 10.56 -15.05 -12.77
N VAL A 210 10.64 -14.30 -11.66
CA VAL A 210 11.38 -14.74 -10.46
C VAL A 210 10.57 -15.71 -9.59
N TYR A 211 9.33 -16.04 -9.98
CA TYR A 211 8.45 -17.01 -9.30
C TYR A 211 7.88 -18.04 -10.27
#